data_fc1ff19a81c13ba192452680e25895bd
#
_entry.id   fc1ff19a81c13ba192452680e25895bd
#
_cell.length_a   1.000
_cell.length_b   1.000
_cell.length_c   1.000
_cell.angle_alpha   90.00
_cell.angle_beta   90.00
_cell.angle_gamma   90.00
#
_symmetry.space_group_name_H-M   'P 1'
#
loop_
_entity.id
_entity.type
_entity.pdbx_description
1 polymer ?
#
loop_
_entity_poly.entity_id
_entity_poly.type
_entity_poly.pdbx_seq_one_letter_code
_entity_poly.pdbx_strand_id
1 'polypeptide(L)'
;MRATEEQDAAVALLMNDVGVASFMQYTPASSGTQGIFAYQALQKNFDYTAAYATKAVEGPTRFAQILRQELLNGCPVYLEGRPAGNASGHAWVTDGFDENGLFHMNFGWDGQGDAYYSLTNLSLSQTGSEFQGKPLAFNRAIMAILAHPNNGKYPAIERGLLESSPQLMFNEGGAVLLKDAEDKSFLASQSLTIEMNSFVNKGKPFKGDVGIAVYDAEGTCRQVAYTDDHAIGGFTQRLYGGSDAGFMGSDYLVNQVQSVKMKLTGLENGYYRLVPVCVAQREDGLWDEFFAMKKAPIIEVELFNGRGRISEICSTDVVFQLMSQPRLSGQAEQGGKVLTFFTLKNLNGVPRDCYLRVRLLDDRKAVVLNTRVDELTEIEGFTEAEIPIVLSLPSSMTPGRYEVQLSLSADAEETVVYPVNLIHDKDAAYIEVLKAQEKPLMDQVEVFFADDSHEKIESGSVDVSKISLFKMAVLLRTSEGRNYEGNVSMFCEDMMTHEKT
;
A
#
# COMPACT_ATOMS: atom_id res chain seq x y z
N MET A 1 -37.15 -4.57 -5.56
CA MET A 1 -37.72 -5.67 -6.41
C MET A 1 -37.18 -6.99 -5.84
N ARG A 2 -37.98 -8.03 -5.71
CA ARG A 2 -37.45 -9.38 -5.39
C ARG A 2 -36.96 -10.00 -6.66
N ALA A 3 -35.79 -10.65 -6.65
CA ALA A 3 -35.29 -11.43 -7.77
C ALA A 3 -36.31 -12.56 -8.15
N THR A 4 -36.31 -12.94 -9.41
CA THR A 4 -37.11 -14.09 -9.87
C THR A 4 -36.36 -15.39 -9.56
N GLU A 5 -37.08 -16.53 -9.52
CA GLU A 5 -36.46 -17.85 -9.33
C GLU A 5 -35.38 -18.14 -10.38
N GLU A 6 -35.57 -17.68 -11.63
CA GLU A 6 -34.56 -17.82 -12.69
C GLU A 6 -33.29 -16.97 -12.42
N GLN A 7 -33.47 -15.75 -11.91
CA GLN A 7 -32.34 -14.89 -11.51
C GLN A 7 -31.59 -15.50 -10.35
N ASP A 8 -32.29 -15.99 -9.33
CA ASP A 8 -31.67 -16.65 -8.17
C ASP A 8 -30.92 -17.92 -8.61
N ALA A 9 -31.48 -18.71 -9.50
CA ALA A 9 -30.81 -19.89 -10.04
C ALA A 9 -29.56 -19.54 -10.85
N ALA A 10 -29.61 -18.48 -11.66
CA ALA A 10 -28.47 -18.03 -12.45
C ALA A 10 -27.33 -17.55 -11.54
N VAL A 11 -27.63 -16.78 -10.49
CA VAL A 11 -26.64 -16.34 -9.49
C VAL A 11 -26.04 -17.54 -8.75
N ALA A 12 -26.90 -18.50 -8.32
CA ALA A 12 -26.43 -19.69 -7.63
C ALA A 12 -25.51 -20.55 -8.53
N LEU A 13 -25.79 -20.65 -9.81
CA LEU A 13 -24.94 -21.36 -10.78
C LEU A 13 -23.60 -20.65 -10.92
N LEU A 14 -23.61 -19.32 -11.12
CA LEU A 14 -22.38 -18.54 -11.21
C LEU A 14 -21.51 -18.69 -9.94
N MET A 15 -22.10 -18.59 -8.76
CA MET A 15 -21.40 -18.78 -7.48
C MET A 15 -20.77 -20.18 -7.37
N ASN A 16 -21.51 -21.22 -7.82
CA ASN A 16 -20.97 -22.57 -7.88
C ASN A 16 -19.77 -22.67 -8.83
N ASP A 17 -19.88 -22.12 -10.03
CA ASP A 17 -18.82 -22.20 -11.04
C ASP A 17 -17.56 -21.43 -10.61
N VAL A 18 -17.73 -20.26 -10.00
CA VAL A 18 -16.63 -19.49 -9.40
C VAL A 18 -15.97 -20.27 -8.26
N GLY A 19 -16.77 -20.90 -7.40
CA GLY A 19 -16.27 -21.71 -6.30
C GLY A 19 -15.46 -22.91 -6.78
N VAL A 20 -15.95 -23.62 -7.79
CA VAL A 20 -15.23 -24.76 -8.40
C VAL A 20 -13.94 -24.28 -9.07
N ALA A 21 -14.00 -23.23 -9.88
CA ALA A 21 -12.85 -22.71 -10.61
C ALA A 21 -11.74 -22.19 -9.69
N SER A 22 -12.11 -21.62 -8.55
CA SER A 22 -11.19 -21.08 -7.54
C SER A 22 -10.80 -22.10 -6.44
N PHE A 23 -11.14 -23.38 -6.60
CA PHE A 23 -10.85 -24.43 -5.60
C PHE A 23 -11.36 -24.07 -4.20
N MET A 24 -12.56 -23.48 -4.12
CA MET A 24 -13.18 -23.11 -2.86
C MET A 24 -13.43 -24.33 -1.98
N GLN A 25 -12.93 -24.30 -0.77
CA GLN A 25 -13.21 -25.31 0.25
C GLN A 25 -14.42 -24.89 1.07
N TYR A 26 -15.51 -25.63 0.95
CA TYR A 26 -16.75 -25.40 1.68
C TYR A 26 -16.80 -26.28 2.92
N THR A 27 -16.96 -25.67 4.09
CA THR A 27 -17.16 -26.38 5.35
C THR A 27 -18.35 -25.80 6.10
N PRO A 28 -18.93 -26.52 7.07
CA PRO A 28 -20.04 -25.98 7.86
C PRO A 28 -19.67 -24.73 8.69
N ALA A 29 -18.37 -24.55 9.00
CA ALA A 29 -17.90 -23.46 9.84
C ALA A 29 -17.35 -22.27 9.03
N SER A 30 -16.84 -22.52 7.82
CA SER A 30 -16.24 -21.47 6.98
C SER A 30 -16.09 -21.98 5.54
N SER A 31 -16.00 -21.05 4.61
CA SER A 31 -15.58 -21.32 3.24
C SER A 31 -14.37 -20.47 2.92
N GLY A 32 -13.42 -21.00 2.15
CA GLY A 32 -12.19 -20.27 1.85
C GLY A 32 -11.44 -20.84 0.66
N THR A 33 -10.65 -19.98 0.06
CA THR A 33 -9.65 -20.33 -0.96
C THR A 33 -8.46 -19.38 -0.83
N GLN A 34 -7.49 -19.51 -1.71
CA GLN A 34 -6.36 -18.58 -1.79
C GLN A 34 -6.55 -17.67 -2.99
N GLY A 35 -6.18 -16.40 -2.87
CA GLY A 35 -6.32 -15.42 -3.96
C GLY A 35 -5.64 -15.83 -5.25
N ILE A 36 -4.56 -16.63 -5.19
CA ILE A 36 -3.91 -17.17 -6.37
C ILE A 36 -4.85 -18.03 -7.22
N PHE A 37 -5.74 -18.80 -6.59
CA PHE A 37 -6.70 -19.62 -7.34
C PHE A 37 -7.80 -18.74 -7.96
N ALA A 38 -8.22 -17.67 -7.29
CA ALA A 38 -9.11 -16.67 -7.87
C ALA A 38 -8.45 -16.00 -9.10
N TYR A 39 -7.20 -15.59 -8.99
CA TYR A 39 -6.41 -15.06 -10.10
C TYR A 39 -6.33 -16.01 -11.29
N GLN A 40 -6.02 -17.29 -11.02
CA GLN A 40 -5.95 -18.31 -12.07
C GLN A 40 -7.32 -18.61 -12.69
N ALA A 41 -8.38 -18.63 -11.89
CA ALA A 41 -9.74 -18.85 -12.36
C ALA A 41 -10.19 -17.77 -13.34
N LEU A 42 -9.95 -16.50 -13.03
CA LEU A 42 -10.24 -15.37 -13.91
C LEU A 42 -9.63 -15.57 -15.30
N GLN A 43 -8.35 -15.95 -15.35
CA GLN A 43 -7.64 -16.13 -16.63
C GLN A 43 -8.02 -17.40 -17.39
N LYS A 44 -8.22 -18.52 -16.68
CA LYS A 44 -8.39 -19.83 -17.30
C LYS A 44 -9.85 -20.18 -17.59
N ASN A 45 -10.78 -19.67 -16.79
CA ASN A 45 -12.17 -20.10 -16.80
C ASN A 45 -13.16 -19.00 -17.20
N PHE A 46 -12.81 -17.72 -16.97
CA PHE A 46 -13.74 -16.61 -17.15
C PHE A 46 -13.33 -15.60 -18.23
N ASP A 47 -12.32 -15.90 -19.03
CA ASP A 47 -11.86 -15.07 -20.15
C ASP A 47 -11.48 -13.64 -19.72
N TYR A 48 -10.69 -13.53 -18.64
CA TYR A 48 -10.12 -12.28 -18.19
C TYR A 48 -8.61 -12.24 -18.42
N THR A 49 -8.09 -11.06 -18.74
CA THR A 49 -6.69 -10.74 -18.45
C THR A 49 -6.62 -10.30 -17.01
N ALA A 50 -5.72 -10.87 -16.24
CA ALA A 50 -5.53 -10.51 -14.86
C ALA A 50 -4.06 -10.28 -14.51
N ALA A 51 -3.81 -9.37 -13.58
CA ALA A 51 -2.53 -9.10 -12.94
C ALA A 51 -2.73 -8.99 -11.44
N TYR A 52 -1.68 -9.10 -10.65
CA TYR A 52 -1.77 -8.86 -9.22
C TYR A 52 -0.65 -7.95 -8.73
N ALA A 53 -0.97 -7.21 -7.69
CA ALA A 53 -0.06 -6.33 -7.00
C ALA A 53 -0.15 -6.58 -5.50
N THR A 54 0.95 -6.44 -4.78
CA THR A 54 0.95 -6.49 -3.32
C THR A 54 1.44 -5.18 -2.76
N LYS A 55 0.76 -4.68 -1.75
CA LYS A 55 1.14 -3.41 -1.09
C LYS A 55 2.57 -3.45 -0.56
N ALA A 56 3.03 -4.63 -0.10
CA ALA A 56 4.39 -4.80 0.42
C ALA A 56 5.49 -4.58 -0.65
N VAL A 57 5.24 -4.96 -1.90
CA VAL A 57 6.21 -4.81 -2.99
C VAL A 57 6.10 -3.46 -3.68
N GLU A 58 4.86 -3.01 -3.94
CA GLU A 58 4.62 -1.74 -4.63
C GLU A 58 4.92 -0.53 -3.75
N GLY A 59 4.80 -0.70 -2.44
CA GLY A 59 4.74 0.40 -1.48
C GLY A 59 3.35 1.05 -1.43
N PRO A 60 3.02 1.75 -0.33
CA PRO A 60 1.66 2.24 -0.11
C PRO A 60 1.19 3.25 -1.16
N THR A 61 2.05 4.15 -1.59
CA THR A 61 1.70 5.21 -2.56
C THR A 61 1.43 4.63 -3.95
N ARG A 62 2.33 3.77 -4.46
CA ARG A 62 2.15 3.17 -5.77
C ARG A 62 0.98 2.19 -5.79
N PHE A 63 0.82 1.40 -4.75
CA PHE A 63 -0.32 0.50 -4.63
C PHE A 63 -1.65 1.26 -4.70
N ALA A 64 -1.76 2.39 -4.00
CA ALA A 64 -2.94 3.26 -4.08
C ALA A 64 -3.14 3.85 -5.50
N GLN A 65 -2.06 4.22 -6.19
CA GLN A 65 -2.13 4.72 -7.57
C GLN A 65 -2.66 3.64 -8.53
N ILE A 66 -2.18 2.38 -8.40
CA ILE A 66 -2.64 1.25 -9.19
C ILE A 66 -4.15 1.05 -9.00
N LEU A 67 -4.62 0.98 -7.75
CA LEU A 67 -6.05 0.81 -7.49
C LEU A 67 -6.90 1.96 -8.05
N ARG A 68 -6.45 3.19 -7.87
CA ARG A 68 -7.15 4.37 -8.43
C ARG A 68 -7.26 4.31 -9.94
N GLN A 69 -6.19 3.90 -10.63
CA GLN A 69 -6.21 3.81 -12.08
C GLN A 69 -7.24 2.78 -12.56
N GLU A 70 -7.32 1.63 -11.90
CA GLU A 70 -8.32 0.61 -12.20
C GLU A 70 -9.75 1.13 -12.00
N LEU A 71 -10.00 1.78 -10.87
CA LEU A 71 -11.31 2.35 -10.56
C LEU A 71 -11.70 3.47 -11.55
N LEU A 72 -10.75 4.30 -11.99
CA LEU A 72 -10.97 5.28 -13.04
C LEU A 72 -11.27 4.65 -14.40
N ASN A 73 -10.79 3.44 -14.65
CA ASN A 73 -11.11 2.65 -15.84
C ASN A 73 -12.49 1.96 -15.73
N GLY A 74 -13.21 2.13 -14.61
CA GLY A 74 -14.47 1.47 -14.32
C GLY A 74 -14.31 -0.01 -13.94
N CYS A 75 -13.14 -0.40 -13.46
CA CYS A 75 -12.82 -1.76 -13.07
C CYS A 75 -12.75 -1.87 -11.55
N PRO A 76 -13.73 -2.47 -10.85
CA PRO A 76 -13.61 -2.81 -9.45
C PRO A 76 -12.46 -3.78 -9.23
N VAL A 77 -11.79 -3.66 -8.09
CA VAL A 77 -10.60 -4.44 -7.78
C VAL A 77 -10.86 -5.39 -6.63
N TYR A 78 -10.55 -6.67 -6.85
CA TYR A 78 -10.51 -7.66 -5.78
C TYR A 78 -9.32 -7.37 -4.86
N LEU A 79 -9.59 -7.34 -3.57
CA LEU A 79 -8.59 -7.20 -2.52
C LEU A 79 -8.66 -8.39 -1.57
N GLU A 80 -7.53 -8.74 -1.00
CA GLU A 80 -7.46 -9.62 0.16
C GLU A 80 -6.48 -9.07 1.18
N GLY A 81 -6.68 -9.45 2.43
CA GLY A 81 -5.80 -9.06 3.53
C GLY A 81 -6.02 -9.92 4.75
N ARG A 82 -5.17 -9.72 5.74
CA ARG A 82 -5.20 -10.48 7.00
C ARG A 82 -5.21 -9.56 8.21
N PRO A 83 -5.89 -9.95 9.29
CA PRO A 83 -5.76 -9.26 10.56
C PRO A 83 -4.41 -9.56 11.23
N ALA A 84 -4.05 -8.80 12.25
CA ALA A 84 -2.91 -9.11 13.09
C ALA A 84 -3.10 -10.46 13.80
N GLY A 85 -2.01 -11.19 14.07
CA GLY A 85 -2.03 -12.40 14.90
C GLY A 85 -2.39 -13.70 14.18
N ASN A 86 -2.09 -13.84 12.88
CA ASN A 86 -2.29 -15.09 12.11
C ASN A 86 -3.72 -15.63 12.03
N ALA A 87 -4.74 -14.79 12.22
CA ALA A 87 -6.12 -15.17 11.95
C ALA A 87 -6.33 -15.34 10.43
N SER A 88 -7.41 -16.04 10.07
CA SER A 88 -7.82 -16.22 8.68
C SER A 88 -8.00 -14.87 7.99
N GLY A 89 -7.56 -14.76 6.74
CA GLY A 89 -7.76 -13.59 5.92
C GLY A 89 -9.20 -13.44 5.45
N HIS A 90 -9.46 -12.35 4.76
CA HIS A 90 -10.71 -12.09 4.05
C HIS A 90 -10.43 -11.52 2.67
N ALA A 91 -11.38 -11.70 1.76
CA ALA A 91 -11.37 -11.11 0.43
C ALA A 91 -12.58 -10.19 0.28
N TRP A 92 -12.39 -9.04 -0.36
CA TRP A 92 -13.43 -8.05 -0.60
C TRP A 92 -13.20 -7.33 -1.92
N VAL A 93 -14.07 -6.42 -2.26
CA VAL A 93 -13.94 -5.60 -3.46
C VAL A 93 -13.78 -4.13 -3.07
N THR A 94 -12.87 -3.42 -3.74
CA THR A 94 -12.92 -1.96 -3.77
C THR A 94 -13.51 -1.53 -5.10
N ASP A 95 -14.52 -0.67 -5.05
CA ASP A 95 -15.33 -0.26 -6.19
C ASP A 95 -15.42 1.27 -6.36
N GLY A 96 -14.72 2.02 -5.51
CA GLY A 96 -14.68 3.47 -5.59
C GLY A 96 -13.62 4.10 -4.70
N PHE A 97 -13.43 5.40 -4.85
CA PHE A 97 -12.62 6.21 -3.95
C PHE A 97 -13.18 7.63 -3.86
N ASP A 98 -12.91 8.31 -2.75
CA ASP A 98 -13.34 9.68 -2.52
C ASP A 98 -12.23 10.72 -2.82
N GLU A 99 -12.57 11.99 -2.71
CA GLU A 99 -11.66 13.12 -2.89
C GLU A 99 -10.55 13.17 -1.82
N ASN A 100 -10.77 12.59 -0.66
CA ASN A 100 -9.80 12.49 0.43
C ASN A 100 -8.84 11.31 0.24
N GLY A 101 -9.00 10.52 -0.83
CA GLY A 101 -8.17 9.38 -1.15
C GLY A 101 -8.50 8.11 -0.36
N LEU A 102 -9.67 8.06 0.24
CA LEU A 102 -10.20 6.84 0.85
C LEU A 102 -10.83 5.97 -0.23
N PHE A 103 -10.68 4.67 -0.07
CA PHE A 103 -11.25 3.69 -0.98
C PHE A 103 -12.52 3.09 -0.38
N HIS A 104 -13.58 3.03 -1.19
CA HIS A 104 -14.79 2.33 -0.80
C HIS A 104 -14.55 0.82 -0.83
N MET A 105 -14.88 0.14 0.26
CA MET A 105 -14.70 -1.29 0.42
C MET A 105 -16.06 -1.94 0.62
N ASN A 106 -16.33 -2.96 -0.20
CA ASN A 106 -17.48 -3.85 -0.07
C ASN A 106 -16.98 -5.20 0.42
N PHE A 107 -17.25 -5.50 1.69
CA PHE A 107 -16.76 -6.72 2.33
C PHE A 107 -17.59 -7.97 2.00
N GLY A 108 -18.70 -7.83 1.29
CA GLY A 108 -19.57 -8.95 0.94
C GLY A 108 -20.38 -9.50 2.12
N TRP A 109 -20.62 -8.69 3.16
CA TRP A 109 -21.33 -9.06 4.37
C TRP A 109 -22.69 -8.34 4.48
N ASP A 110 -23.45 -8.36 3.42
CA ASP A 110 -24.79 -7.74 3.35
C ASP A 110 -24.75 -6.23 3.75
N GLY A 111 -23.70 -5.52 3.29
CA GLY A 111 -23.48 -4.11 3.57
C GLY A 111 -22.84 -3.83 4.94
N GLN A 112 -22.57 -4.85 5.75
CA GLN A 112 -21.92 -4.63 7.04
C GLN A 112 -20.44 -4.28 6.83
N GLY A 113 -20.04 -3.14 7.37
CA GLY A 113 -18.68 -2.64 7.24
C GLY A 113 -18.38 -1.95 5.92
N ASP A 114 -19.31 -1.92 4.96
CA ASP A 114 -19.11 -1.22 3.70
C ASP A 114 -18.97 0.28 3.95
N ALA A 115 -17.83 0.83 3.62
CA ALA A 115 -17.51 2.23 3.88
C ALA A 115 -16.18 2.63 3.20
N TYR A 116 -15.80 3.89 3.36
CA TYR A 116 -14.53 4.44 2.88
C TYR A 116 -13.41 4.24 3.91
N TYR A 117 -12.33 3.60 3.49
CA TYR A 117 -11.17 3.29 4.32
C TYR A 117 -9.87 3.79 3.69
N SER A 118 -8.90 4.07 4.55
CA SER A 118 -7.51 4.18 4.13
C SER A 118 -6.91 2.80 3.88
N LEU A 119 -6.10 2.65 2.86
CA LEU A 119 -5.32 1.43 2.63
C LEU A 119 -4.25 1.18 3.72
N THR A 120 -4.01 2.13 4.60
CA THR A 120 -3.12 2.01 5.75
C THR A 120 -3.85 1.67 7.04
N ASN A 121 -5.18 1.80 7.05
CA ASN A 121 -5.99 1.45 8.20
C ASN A 121 -7.37 0.96 7.76
N LEU A 122 -7.45 -0.33 7.49
CA LEU A 122 -8.69 -1.05 7.17
C LEU A 122 -9.33 -1.62 8.44
N SER A 123 -9.53 -0.76 9.44
CA SER A 123 -10.16 -1.12 10.70
C SER A 123 -11.66 -0.87 10.65
N LEU A 124 -12.46 -1.91 10.75
CA LEU A 124 -13.92 -1.84 10.78
C LEU A 124 -14.46 -1.04 12.00
N SER A 125 -13.69 -0.96 13.07
CA SER A 125 -14.05 -0.14 14.25
C SER A 125 -14.15 1.35 13.95
N GLN A 126 -13.49 1.83 12.88
CA GLN A 126 -13.60 3.25 12.46
C GLN A 126 -14.98 3.63 11.94
N THR A 127 -15.75 2.66 11.47
CA THR A 127 -17.12 2.86 10.98
C THR A 127 -18.16 2.48 12.01
N GLY A 128 -17.75 2.11 13.23
CA GLY A 128 -18.64 1.57 14.25
C GLY A 128 -19.13 0.16 13.96
N SER A 129 -18.56 -0.50 12.95
CA SER A 129 -18.90 -1.87 12.57
C SER A 129 -18.01 -2.86 13.32
N GLU A 130 -18.63 -3.88 13.88
CA GLU A 130 -17.94 -4.99 14.54
C GLU A 130 -18.32 -6.28 13.80
N PHE A 131 -17.33 -7.10 13.49
CA PHE A 131 -17.60 -8.44 13.00
C PHE A 131 -17.66 -9.42 14.18
N GLN A 132 -18.84 -9.98 14.42
CA GLN A 132 -19.10 -10.91 15.54
C GLN A 132 -18.68 -10.34 16.90
N GLY A 133 -18.89 -9.03 17.11
CA GLY A 133 -18.61 -8.36 18.39
C GLY A 133 -17.11 -8.14 18.66
N LYS A 134 -16.26 -8.19 17.64
CA LYS A 134 -14.82 -7.92 17.77
C LYS A 134 -14.37 -6.86 16.78
N PRO A 135 -13.49 -5.94 17.20
CA PRO A 135 -12.83 -5.05 16.27
C PRO A 135 -11.99 -5.89 15.30
N LEU A 136 -12.18 -5.68 14.02
CA LEU A 136 -11.49 -6.40 12.97
C LEU A 136 -10.78 -5.41 12.05
N ALA A 137 -9.53 -5.68 11.74
CA ALA A 137 -8.72 -4.87 10.82
C ALA A 137 -7.94 -5.78 9.88
N PHE A 138 -8.05 -5.54 8.56
CA PHE A 138 -7.37 -6.31 7.53
C PHE A 138 -6.14 -5.56 7.00
N ASN A 139 -5.21 -5.23 7.87
CA ASN A 139 -4.10 -4.35 7.56
C ASN A 139 -2.84 -5.07 7.08
N ARG A 140 -2.80 -6.39 7.15
CA ARG A 140 -1.63 -7.18 6.78
C ARG A 140 -1.80 -7.90 5.47
N ALA A 141 -0.69 -8.00 4.75
CA ALA A 141 -0.59 -8.80 3.55
C ALA A 141 -1.62 -8.43 2.48
N ILE A 142 -1.88 -7.14 2.33
CA ILE A 142 -2.83 -6.63 1.35
C ILE A 142 -2.34 -6.93 -0.05
N MET A 143 -3.17 -7.63 -0.82
CA MET A 143 -2.96 -7.97 -2.21
C MET A 143 -4.18 -7.57 -3.04
N ALA A 144 -3.94 -7.14 -4.27
CA ALA A 144 -4.96 -6.84 -5.27
C ALA A 144 -4.89 -7.79 -6.45
N ILE A 145 -6.05 -8.19 -6.98
CA ILE A 145 -6.17 -8.78 -8.31
C ILE A 145 -6.86 -7.76 -9.21
N LEU A 146 -6.12 -7.33 -10.23
CA LEU A 146 -6.60 -6.45 -11.28
C LEU A 146 -7.11 -7.35 -12.39
N ALA A 147 -8.34 -7.15 -12.89
CA ALA A 147 -8.92 -8.07 -13.85
C ALA A 147 -9.81 -7.34 -14.87
N HIS A 148 -9.50 -7.51 -16.14
CA HIS A 148 -10.27 -6.96 -17.26
C HIS A 148 -10.84 -8.08 -18.11
N PRO A 149 -12.13 -8.06 -18.43
CA PRO A 149 -12.70 -9.01 -19.40
C PRO A 149 -12.08 -8.81 -20.79
N ASN A 150 -11.78 -9.91 -21.50
CA ASN A 150 -11.13 -9.89 -22.82
C ASN A 150 -12.11 -9.49 -23.95
N ASN A 151 -12.89 -8.45 -23.72
CA ASN A 151 -13.90 -7.94 -24.66
C ASN A 151 -13.43 -6.73 -25.50
N GLY A 152 -12.17 -6.32 -25.33
CA GLY A 152 -11.56 -5.18 -26.04
C GLY A 152 -12.01 -3.79 -25.59
N LYS A 153 -12.78 -3.68 -24.51
CA LYS A 153 -13.31 -2.38 -24.04
C LYS A 153 -12.40 -1.69 -23.00
N TYR A 154 -11.50 -2.44 -22.39
CA TYR A 154 -10.66 -1.94 -21.31
C TYR A 154 -9.21 -1.74 -21.76
N PRO A 155 -8.48 -0.77 -21.19
CA PRO A 155 -7.07 -0.59 -21.46
C PRO A 155 -6.27 -1.82 -20.98
N ALA A 156 -5.02 -1.92 -21.42
CA ALA A 156 -4.12 -2.93 -20.89
C ALA A 156 -3.88 -2.69 -19.39
N ILE A 157 -3.91 -3.77 -18.59
CA ILE A 157 -3.62 -3.69 -17.16
C ILE A 157 -2.17 -3.28 -16.98
N GLU A 158 -1.94 -2.26 -16.16
CA GLU A 158 -0.59 -1.91 -15.73
C GLU A 158 -0.04 -3.01 -14.82
N ARG A 159 1.00 -3.70 -15.27
CA ARG A 159 1.62 -4.76 -14.48
C ARG A 159 2.45 -4.15 -13.36
N GLY A 160 2.20 -4.60 -12.15
CA GLY A 160 2.99 -4.21 -10.99
C GLY A 160 4.42 -4.79 -11.03
N LEU A 161 5.23 -4.41 -10.06
CA LEU A 161 6.62 -4.88 -9.91
C LEU A 161 6.72 -6.40 -9.82
N LEU A 162 5.71 -7.05 -9.24
CA LEU A 162 5.65 -8.52 -9.15
C LEU A 162 5.67 -9.23 -10.51
N GLU A 163 5.08 -8.64 -11.54
CA GLU A 163 4.95 -9.29 -12.84
C GLU A 163 5.88 -8.71 -13.90
N SER A 164 6.41 -7.52 -13.68
CA SER A 164 7.20 -6.80 -14.68
C SER A 164 8.71 -7.01 -14.54
N SER A 165 9.21 -7.30 -13.34
CA SER A 165 10.65 -7.34 -13.08
C SER A 165 11.05 -8.46 -12.11
N PRO A 166 12.31 -8.93 -12.14
CA PRO A 166 12.92 -9.71 -11.08
C PRO A 166 12.87 -8.92 -9.77
N GLN A 167 12.40 -9.53 -8.68
CA GLN A 167 12.37 -8.85 -7.40
C GLN A 167 12.59 -9.81 -6.24
N LEU A 168 13.81 -9.84 -5.74
CA LEU A 168 14.12 -10.54 -4.51
C LEU A 168 13.84 -9.65 -3.29
N MET A 169 13.32 -10.25 -2.24
CA MET A 169 12.99 -9.59 -0.99
C MET A 169 13.51 -10.40 0.18
N PHE A 170 14.19 -9.75 1.12
CA PHE A 170 14.63 -10.39 2.36
C PHE A 170 13.43 -10.72 3.25
N ASN A 171 13.50 -11.87 3.90
CA ASN A 171 12.56 -12.26 4.95
C ASN A 171 12.94 -11.60 6.28
N GLU A 172 12.03 -11.66 7.23
CA GLU A 172 12.33 -11.31 8.62
C GLU A 172 13.51 -12.14 9.14
N GLY A 173 14.51 -11.48 9.72
CA GLY A 173 15.75 -12.12 10.16
C GLY A 173 16.79 -12.36 9.07
N GLY A 174 16.54 -11.96 7.83
CA GLY A 174 17.54 -11.97 6.78
C GLY A 174 18.71 -11.04 7.09
N ALA A 175 19.92 -11.47 6.77
CA ALA A 175 21.14 -10.75 7.12
C ALA A 175 22.06 -10.52 5.92
N VAL A 176 22.78 -9.40 5.97
CA VAL A 176 23.91 -9.10 5.10
C VAL A 176 25.11 -8.86 6.01
N LEU A 177 26.15 -9.69 5.85
CA LEU A 177 27.29 -9.71 6.75
C LEU A 177 28.60 -9.52 5.98
N LEU A 178 29.40 -8.57 6.41
CA LEU A 178 30.78 -8.40 5.94
C LEU A 178 31.70 -9.22 6.86
N LYS A 179 32.33 -10.26 6.30
CA LYS A 179 33.07 -11.28 7.06
C LYS A 179 34.53 -10.92 7.35
N ASP A 180 35.17 -10.18 6.47
CA ASP A 180 36.62 -9.95 6.51
C ASP A 180 37.01 -8.59 7.13
N ALA A 181 36.15 -8.01 7.95
CA ALA A 181 36.44 -6.76 8.65
C ALA A 181 36.76 -7.03 10.13
N GLU A 182 38.05 -6.89 10.50
CA GLU A 182 38.49 -6.94 11.89
C GLU A 182 38.13 -5.61 12.59
N ASP A 183 37.48 -5.70 13.76
CA ASP A 183 37.03 -4.54 14.51
C ASP A 183 36.31 -3.49 13.66
N LYS A 184 35.49 -3.95 12.71
CA LYS A 184 34.76 -3.11 11.74
C LYS A 184 35.66 -2.29 10.80
N SER A 185 36.93 -2.64 10.66
CA SER A 185 37.90 -1.98 9.80
C SER A 185 38.52 -2.96 8.80
N PHE A 186 38.91 -2.46 7.63
CA PHE A 186 39.50 -3.24 6.55
C PHE A 186 40.39 -2.36 5.67
N LEU A 187 41.22 -2.97 4.80
CA LEU A 187 41.91 -2.26 3.73
C LEU A 187 41.04 -2.23 2.47
N ALA A 188 40.94 -1.10 1.80
CA ALA A 188 40.18 -0.98 0.55
C ALA A 188 40.68 -1.93 -0.55
N SER A 189 41.96 -2.33 -0.49
CA SER A 189 42.58 -3.31 -1.39
C SER A 189 42.34 -4.78 -0.99
N GLN A 190 41.84 -5.02 0.20
CA GLN A 190 41.51 -6.35 0.70
C GLN A 190 40.32 -6.92 -0.06
N SER A 191 40.32 -8.23 -0.30
CA SER A 191 39.13 -8.92 -0.79
C SER A 191 38.15 -9.07 0.36
N LEU A 192 37.02 -8.44 0.25
CA LEU A 192 35.93 -8.51 1.22
C LEU A 192 34.95 -9.58 0.79
N THR A 193 34.49 -10.41 1.71
CA THR A 193 33.41 -11.36 1.50
C THR A 193 32.14 -10.84 2.15
N ILE A 194 31.08 -10.68 1.36
CA ILE A 194 29.77 -10.25 1.83
C ILE A 194 28.81 -11.42 1.68
N GLU A 195 28.27 -11.87 2.79
CA GLU A 195 27.33 -12.99 2.86
C GLU A 195 25.91 -12.46 3.00
N MET A 196 24.98 -13.04 2.24
CA MET A 196 23.54 -12.75 2.25
C MET A 196 22.76 -14.04 2.43
N ASN A 197 21.67 -14.00 3.18
CA ASN A 197 20.78 -15.13 3.34
C ASN A 197 19.32 -14.70 3.55
N SER A 198 18.43 -15.68 3.50
CA SER A 198 17.02 -15.52 3.88
C SER A 198 16.23 -14.53 3.02
N PHE A 199 16.19 -14.76 1.72
CA PHE A 199 15.39 -13.96 0.78
C PHE A 199 14.56 -14.85 -0.15
N VAL A 200 13.49 -14.30 -0.71
CA VAL A 200 12.55 -14.97 -1.64
C VAL A 200 12.31 -14.13 -2.89
N ASN A 201 11.95 -14.76 -3.99
CA ASN A 201 11.51 -14.04 -5.18
C ASN A 201 10.04 -13.62 -5.03
N LYS A 202 9.79 -12.32 -5.06
CA LYS A 202 8.44 -11.72 -5.09
C LYS A 202 8.09 -11.16 -6.46
N GLY A 203 9.05 -11.10 -7.39
CA GLY A 203 8.87 -10.66 -8.76
C GLY A 203 8.60 -11.82 -9.73
N LYS A 204 8.68 -11.53 -11.04
CA LYS A 204 8.58 -12.58 -12.06
C LYS A 204 9.65 -13.66 -11.84
N PRO A 205 9.38 -14.93 -12.19
CA PRO A 205 10.41 -15.96 -12.22
C PRO A 205 11.55 -15.56 -13.15
N PHE A 206 12.78 -15.77 -12.73
CA PHE A 206 13.96 -15.46 -13.54
C PHE A 206 15.12 -16.43 -13.28
N LYS A 207 16.01 -16.51 -14.24
CA LYS A 207 17.31 -17.13 -14.10
C LYS A 207 18.34 -16.02 -14.02
N GLY A 208 19.22 -16.07 -13.04
CA GLY A 208 20.15 -14.97 -12.81
C GLY A 208 21.04 -15.16 -11.61
N ASP A 209 21.53 -14.05 -11.07
CA ASP A 209 22.48 -14.02 -9.97
C ASP A 209 22.10 -12.93 -8.94
N VAL A 210 22.77 -12.97 -7.81
CA VAL A 210 22.73 -11.94 -6.79
C VAL A 210 24.09 -11.27 -6.64
N GLY A 211 24.09 -10.03 -6.17
CA GLY A 211 25.31 -9.25 -6.07
C GLY A 211 25.23 -8.17 -5.01
N ILE A 212 26.28 -7.36 -4.98
CA ILE A 212 26.37 -6.14 -4.17
C ILE A 212 26.73 -4.98 -5.08
N ALA A 213 25.88 -3.96 -5.10
CA ALA A 213 26.15 -2.68 -5.72
C ALA A 213 26.68 -1.68 -4.69
N VAL A 214 27.69 -0.91 -5.08
CA VAL A 214 28.30 0.12 -4.25
C VAL A 214 27.85 1.49 -4.74
N TYR A 215 27.11 2.20 -3.92
CA TYR A 215 26.64 3.55 -4.18
C TYR A 215 27.40 4.57 -3.35
N ASP A 216 27.73 5.71 -3.94
CA ASP A 216 28.27 6.86 -3.21
C ASP A 216 27.17 7.63 -2.45
N ALA A 217 27.56 8.70 -1.77
CA ALA A 217 26.65 9.55 -1.01
C ALA A 217 25.59 10.24 -1.89
N GLU A 218 25.89 10.49 -3.14
CA GLU A 218 25.01 11.11 -4.15
C GLU A 218 24.07 10.10 -4.79
N GLY A 219 24.18 8.81 -4.45
CA GLY A 219 23.35 7.74 -5.00
C GLY A 219 23.80 7.22 -6.37
N THR A 220 25.04 7.52 -6.78
CA THR A 220 25.61 6.99 -8.00
C THR A 220 26.22 5.63 -7.75
N CYS A 221 25.86 4.63 -8.55
CA CYS A 221 26.47 3.30 -8.50
C CYS A 221 27.91 3.37 -9.07
N ARG A 222 28.89 3.04 -8.24
CA ARG A 222 30.31 3.10 -8.59
C ARG A 222 30.87 1.75 -8.98
N GLN A 223 30.31 0.67 -8.44
CA GLN A 223 30.79 -0.68 -8.64
C GLN A 223 29.68 -1.70 -8.38
N VAL A 224 29.70 -2.83 -9.07
CA VAL A 224 28.86 -3.99 -8.78
C VAL A 224 29.73 -5.23 -8.78
N ALA A 225 29.52 -6.13 -7.85
CA ALA A 225 30.11 -7.46 -7.85
C ALA A 225 29.00 -8.51 -7.64
N TYR A 226 29.16 -9.65 -8.27
CA TYR A 226 28.22 -10.77 -8.21
C TYR A 226 28.84 -11.98 -7.51
N THR A 227 28.09 -13.06 -7.35
CA THR A 227 28.66 -14.31 -6.83
C THR A 227 29.77 -14.83 -7.72
N ASP A 228 30.63 -15.69 -7.19
CA ASP A 228 31.75 -16.26 -7.97
C ASP A 228 31.23 -16.88 -9.27
N ASP A 229 31.86 -16.50 -10.39
CA ASP A 229 31.56 -16.98 -11.76
C ASP A 229 30.12 -16.69 -12.25
N HIS A 230 29.43 -15.69 -11.69
CA HIS A 230 28.02 -15.50 -11.94
C HIS A 230 27.25 -16.81 -11.77
N ALA A 231 27.23 -17.35 -10.54
CA ALA A 231 26.57 -18.59 -10.23
C ALA A 231 25.08 -18.50 -10.51
N ILE A 232 24.69 -18.96 -11.68
CA ILE A 232 23.34 -18.78 -12.20
C ILE A 232 22.39 -19.72 -11.49
N GLY A 233 21.45 -19.15 -10.73
CA GLY A 233 20.33 -19.86 -10.12
C GLY A 233 19.01 -19.59 -10.82
N GLY A 234 18.06 -20.49 -10.68
CA GLY A 234 16.67 -20.30 -11.07
C GLY A 234 15.88 -19.75 -9.89
N PHE A 235 15.32 -18.56 -10.02
CA PHE A 235 14.51 -17.92 -9.01
C PHE A 235 13.02 -18.00 -9.40
N THR A 236 12.32 -18.97 -8.82
CA THR A 236 10.88 -19.11 -9.03
C THR A 236 10.13 -18.08 -8.19
N GLN A 237 9.01 -17.60 -8.70
CA GLN A 237 8.16 -16.68 -7.96
C GLN A 237 7.45 -17.41 -6.82
N ARG A 238 7.56 -16.87 -5.62
CA ARG A 238 6.70 -17.29 -4.51
C ARG A 238 5.47 -16.42 -4.49
N LEU A 239 4.37 -16.95 -4.95
CA LEU A 239 3.09 -16.30 -4.81
C LEU A 239 2.64 -16.32 -3.36
N TYR A 240 1.92 -15.27 -3.01
CA TYR A 240 1.50 -14.95 -1.67
C TYR A 240 0.86 -16.15 -0.94
N GLY A 241 1.33 -16.47 0.26
CA GLY A 241 0.72 -17.42 1.19
C GLY A 241 0.75 -18.89 0.83
N GLY A 242 1.18 -19.26 -0.37
CA GLY A 242 1.04 -20.63 -0.84
C GLY A 242 2.31 -21.45 -0.81
N SER A 243 2.47 -22.32 0.17
CA SER A 243 3.30 -23.52 0.03
C SER A 243 2.76 -24.46 -1.05
N ASP A 244 1.53 -24.29 -1.52
CA ASP A 244 0.77 -25.33 -2.19
C ASP A 244 0.49 -25.07 -3.67
N ALA A 245 0.84 -23.90 -4.19
CA ALA A 245 0.56 -23.57 -5.58
C ALA A 245 1.57 -24.17 -6.60
N GLY A 246 2.32 -25.19 -6.24
CA GLY A 246 3.30 -25.81 -7.13
C GLY A 246 4.58 -25.01 -7.37
N PHE A 247 4.79 -23.93 -6.63
CA PHE A 247 5.96 -23.07 -6.71
C PHE A 247 7.02 -23.44 -5.65
N MET A 248 7.25 -24.69 -5.49
CA MET A 248 8.10 -25.29 -4.45
C MET A 248 9.61 -25.08 -4.65
N GLY A 249 10.03 -24.24 -5.58
CA GLY A 249 11.45 -24.07 -5.84
C GLY A 249 12.14 -22.94 -5.09
N SER A 250 11.40 -21.95 -4.57
CA SER A 250 11.99 -20.75 -4.00
C SER A 250 12.49 -20.88 -2.56
N ASP A 251 11.94 -21.83 -1.78
CA ASP A 251 12.37 -22.05 -0.40
C ASP A 251 13.79 -22.59 -0.30
N TYR A 252 14.30 -23.18 -1.35
CA TYR A 252 15.63 -23.77 -1.36
C TYR A 252 16.77 -22.75 -1.41
N LEU A 253 16.55 -21.62 -2.07
CA LEU A 253 17.54 -20.53 -2.17
C LEU A 253 17.51 -19.60 -0.95
N VAL A 254 16.38 -19.51 -0.28
CA VAL A 254 16.13 -18.61 0.85
C VAL A 254 17.06 -18.87 2.02
N ASN A 255 17.45 -20.12 2.25
CA ASN A 255 18.27 -20.52 3.41
C ASN A 255 19.74 -20.74 3.06
N GLN A 256 20.11 -20.71 1.80
CA GLN A 256 21.52 -20.83 1.43
C GLN A 256 22.22 -19.48 1.50
N VAL A 257 23.38 -19.47 2.14
CA VAL A 257 24.24 -18.28 2.16
C VAL A 257 24.79 -18.03 0.76
N GLN A 258 24.53 -16.86 0.24
CA GLN A 258 25.12 -16.36 -1.00
C GLN A 258 26.31 -15.46 -0.65
N SER A 259 27.45 -15.70 -1.28
CA SER A 259 28.68 -14.96 -0.99
C SER A 259 29.16 -14.18 -2.20
N VAL A 260 29.40 -12.90 -2.00
CA VAL A 260 29.96 -11.99 -2.99
C VAL A 260 31.32 -11.51 -2.54
N LYS A 261 32.34 -11.65 -3.39
CA LYS A 261 33.69 -11.15 -3.14
C LYS A 261 33.96 -9.87 -3.92
N MET A 262 34.45 -8.86 -3.24
CA MET A 262 34.76 -7.58 -3.87
C MET A 262 35.93 -6.85 -3.20
N LYS A 263 36.48 -5.85 -3.89
CA LYS A 263 37.45 -4.89 -3.35
C LYS A 263 36.88 -3.49 -3.58
N LEU A 264 37.16 -2.59 -2.68
CA LEU A 264 36.76 -1.18 -2.82
C LEU A 264 37.91 -0.28 -3.31
N THR A 265 38.83 -0.86 -4.06
CA THR A 265 39.96 -0.14 -4.67
C THR A 265 39.48 0.79 -5.78
N GLY A 266 40.11 1.97 -5.88
CA GLY A 266 39.77 2.95 -6.91
C GLY A 266 38.60 3.87 -6.55
N LEU A 267 37.99 3.67 -5.40
CA LEU A 267 37.02 4.59 -4.85
C LEU A 267 37.71 5.72 -4.08
N GLU A 268 37.16 6.90 -4.17
CA GLU A 268 37.64 8.08 -3.44
C GLU A 268 37.32 8.00 -1.95
N ASN A 269 37.90 8.92 -1.14
CA ASN A 269 37.49 9.03 0.26
C ASN A 269 36.04 9.50 0.36
N GLY A 270 35.25 8.86 1.21
CA GLY A 270 33.83 9.19 1.37
C GLY A 270 32.99 8.04 1.95
N TYR A 271 31.71 8.26 2.01
CA TYR A 271 30.73 7.27 2.48
C TYR A 271 30.16 6.51 1.29
N TYR A 272 30.07 5.20 1.44
CA TYR A 272 29.53 4.30 0.42
C TYR A 272 28.54 3.34 1.05
N ARG A 273 27.52 2.96 0.26
CA ARG A 273 26.49 1.98 0.65
C ARG A 273 26.66 0.73 -0.18
N LEU A 274 26.75 -0.42 0.48
CA LEU A 274 26.80 -1.75 -0.12
C LEU A 274 25.36 -2.29 -0.11
N VAL A 275 24.75 -2.31 -1.29
CA VAL A 275 23.33 -2.63 -1.46
C VAL A 275 23.17 -3.98 -2.13
N PRO A 276 22.48 -4.96 -1.55
CA PRO A 276 22.15 -6.21 -2.19
C PRO A 276 21.31 -5.99 -3.46
N VAL A 277 21.69 -6.68 -4.51
CA VAL A 277 21.02 -6.59 -5.83
C VAL A 277 20.78 -7.97 -6.40
N CYS A 278 19.80 -8.07 -7.32
CA CYS A 278 19.62 -9.23 -8.18
C CYS A 278 19.64 -8.82 -9.63
N VAL A 279 20.06 -9.72 -10.51
CA VAL A 279 20.19 -9.49 -11.95
C VAL A 279 19.69 -10.73 -12.70
N ALA A 280 18.88 -10.52 -13.73
CA ALA A 280 18.40 -11.60 -14.59
C ALA A 280 19.33 -11.83 -15.78
N GLN A 281 19.44 -13.08 -16.20
CA GLN A 281 20.04 -13.44 -17.48
C GLN A 281 18.95 -13.64 -18.51
N ARG A 282 19.06 -12.97 -19.63
CA ARG A 282 18.13 -13.10 -20.77
C ARG A 282 18.35 -14.43 -21.50
N GLU A 283 17.41 -14.82 -22.33
CA GLU A 283 17.50 -16.04 -23.16
C GLU A 283 18.69 -16.04 -24.12
N ASP A 284 19.13 -14.87 -24.57
CA ASP A 284 20.31 -14.70 -25.41
C ASP A 284 21.63 -14.80 -24.62
N GLY A 285 21.56 -15.03 -23.30
CA GLY A 285 22.71 -15.17 -22.42
C GLY A 285 23.29 -13.84 -21.92
N LEU A 286 22.74 -12.69 -22.33
CA LEU A 286 23.14 -11.38 -21.84
C LEU A 286 22.48 -11.11 -20.48
N TRP A 287 23.08 -10.21 -19.73
CA TRP A 287 22.57 -9.78 -18.42
C TRP A 287 21.71 -8.53 -18.60
N ASP A 288 20.59 -8.50 -17.87
CA ASP A 288 19.73 -7.32 -17.76
C ASP A 288 20.32 -6.29 -16.78
N GLU A 289 19.61 -5.18 -16.61
CA GLU A 289 19.88 -4.27 -15.51
C GLU A 289 19.59 -4.96 -14.17
N PHE A 290 20.35 -4.63 -13.15
CA PHE A 290 20.14 -5.17 -11.82
C PHE A 290 19.07 -4.36 -11.07
N PHE A 291 18.43 -5.02 -10.10
CA PHE A 291 17.44 -4.43 -9.21
C PHE A 291 17.93 -4.54 -7.77
N ALA A 292 17.76 -3.47 -6.99
CA ALA A 292 17.98 -3.53 -5.55
C ALA A 292 17.00 -4.52 -4.92
N MET A 293 17.51 -5.38 -4.05
CA MET A 293 16.67 -6.34 -3.32
C MET A 293 15.88 -5.60 -2.24
N LYS A 294 14.59 -5.91 -2.13
CA LYS A 294 13.69 -5.31 -1.15
C LYS A 294 13.98 -5.83 0.26
N LYS A 295 13.68 -5.00 1.28
CA LYS A 295 13.92 -5.32 2.71
C LYS A 295 15.35 -5.75 3.02
N ALA A 296 16.29 -5.41 2.17
CA ALA A 296 17.68 -5.80 2.35
C ALA A 296 18.37 -4.90 3.38
N PRO A 297 19.08 -5.47 4.36
CA PRO A 297 20.04 -4.70 5.14
C PRO A 297 21.12 -4.12 4.22
N ILE A 298 21.42 -2.84 4.38
CA ILE A 298 22.42 -2.09 3.60
C ILE A 298 23.62 -1.81 4.51
N ILE A 299 24.82 -2.12 4.05
CA ILE A 299 26.05 -1.83 4.79
C ILE A 299 26.58 -0.46 4.35
N GLU A 300 26.77 0.45 5.31
CA GLU A 300 27.47 1.70 5.05
C GLU A 300 28.94 1.58 5.47
N VAL A 301 29.84 2.05 4.61
CA VAL A 301 31.28 2.07 4.87
C VAL A 301 31.82 3.48 4.60
N GLU A 302 32.76 3.90 5.44
CA GLU A 302 33.56 5.09 5.22
C GLU A 302 34.94 4.70 4.68
N LEU A 303 35.33 5.25 3.55
CA LEU A 303 36.68 5.07 2.99
C LEU A 303 37.52 6.32 3.28
N PHE A 304 38.70 6.11 3.85
CA PHE A 304 39.65 7.16 4.13
C PHE A 304 41.09 6.64 3.98
N ASN A 305 41.85 7.26 3.10
CA ASN A 305 43.28 6.93 2.84
C ASN A 305 43.54 5.45 2.61
N GLY A 306 42.72 4.79 1.77
CA GLY A 306 42.86 3.37 1.42
C GLY A 306 42.43 2.39 2.52
N ARG A 307 41.83 2.90 3.59
CA ARG A 307 41.19 2.11 4.65
C ARG A 307 39.69 2.29 4.60
N GLY A 308 38.98 1.23 4.95
CA GLY A 308 37.53 1.26 5.13
C GLY A 308 37.16 1.00 6.57
N ARG A 309 36.08 1.61 7.00
CA ARG A 309 35.43 1.37 8.29
C ARG A 309 33.95 1.17 8.04
N ILE A 310 33.36 0.14 8.65
CA ILE A 310 31.92 -0.06 8.65
C ILE A 310 31.31 0.97 9.60
N SER A 311 30.43 1.83 9.08
CA SER A 311 29.57 2.64 9.93
C SER A 311 28.67 1.72 10.75
N GLU A 312 28.36 2.10 11.99
CA GLU A 312 27.49 1.28 12.83
C GLU A 312 26.09 1.17 12.23
N ILE A 313 25.87 0.07 11.49
CA ILE A 313 24.61 -0.20 10.84
C ILE A 313 23.57 -0.73 11.83
N CYS A 314 24.04 -1.29 12.92
CA CYS A 314 23.25 -1.94 13.96
C CYS A 314 23.37 -1.20 15.28
N SER A 315 23.41 0.13 15.25
CA SER A 315 23.13 0.87 16.49
C SER A 315 21.68 0.49 16.87
N THR A 316 21.49 0.18 18.14
CA THR A 316 20.15 0.02 18.73
C THR A 316 19.34 1.31 18.60
N ASP A 317 20.00 2.40 18.26
CA ASP A 317 19.43 3.72 18.07
C ASP A 317 18.93 3.88 16.63
N VAL A 318 17.80 3.26 16.36
CA VAL A 318 17.07 3.51 15.11
C VAL A 318 16.57 4.92 15.13
N VAL A 319 17.00 5.73 14.16
CA VAL A 319 16.60 7.13 14.04
C VAL A 319 15.91 7.33 12.73
N PHE A 320 14.71 7.91 12.79
CA PHE A 320 13.99 8.37 11.63
C PHE A 320 14.02 9.88 11.53
N GLN A 321 13.85 10.39 10.33
CA GLN A 321 13.78 11.82 10.06
C GLN A 321 12.50 12.14 9.30
N LEU A 322 11.75 13.13 9.79
CA LEU A 322 10.63 13.71 9.03
C LEU A 322 11.19 14.67 7.99
N MET A 323 10.97 14.37 6.71
CA MET A 323 11.64 15.06 5.59
C MET A 323 10.96 16.35 5.16
N SER A 324 9.67 16.55 5.49
CA SER A 324 8.89 17.74 5.08
C SER A 324 7.74 17.99 6.06
N GLN A 325 7.12 19.16 5.95
CA GLN A 325 5.81 19.39 6.57
C GLN A 325 4.81 18.34 6.04
N PRO A 326 3.84 17.92 6.87
CA PRO A 326 2.80 17.01 6.43
C PRO A 326 2.05 17.56 5.21
N ARG A 327 1.84 16.72 4.21
CA ARG A 327 1.04 17.07 3.04
C ARG A 327 -0.38 16.55 3.25
N LEU A 328 -1.36 17.42 3.03
CA LEU A 328 -2.76 17.08 3.17
C LEU A 328 -3.39 16.83 1.78
N SER A 329 -4.25 15.84 1.68
CA SER A 329 -5.17 15.69 0.55
C SER A 329 -6.51 16.31 0.96
N GLY A 330 -6.70 17.56 0.56
CA GLY A 330 -7.85 18.36 0.98
C GLY A 330 -7.60 19.25 2.20
N GLN A 331 -8.65 19.81 2.75
CA GLN A 331 -8.59 20.69 3.91
C GLN A 331 -8.81 19.92 5.21
N ALA A 332 -8.04 20.24 6.23
CA ALA A 332 -8.26 19.71 7.57
C ALA A 332 -9.36 20.54 8.25
N GLU A 333 -10.58 20.02 8.27
CA GLU A 333 -11.73 20.69 8.85
C GLU A 333 -12.15 20.04 10.19
N GLN A 334 -12.60 20.87 11.09
CA GLN A 334 -13.20 20.49 12.37
C GLN A 334 -14.32 19.46 12.16
N GLY A 335 -14.27 18.32 12.84
CA GLY A 335 -15.24 17.23 12.69
C GLY A 335 -15.10 16.40 11.41
N GLY A 336 -14.13 16.74 10.54
CA GLY A 336 -13.87 16.07 9.27
C GLY A 336 -12.79 14.99 9.36
N LYS A 337 -12.59 14.31 8.23
CA LYS A 337 -11.45 13.40 8.03
C LYS A 337 -10.56 13.98 6.95
N VAL A 338 -9.26 13.90 7.13
CA VAL A 338 -8.28 14.34 6.14
C VAL A 338 -7.18 13.31 5.98
N LEU A 339 -6.89 12.94 4.74
CA LEU A 339 -5.75 12.09 4.43
C LEU A 339 -4.47 12.93 4.47
N THR A 340 -3.57 12.54 5.33
CA THR A 340 -2.32 13.24 5.60
C THR A 340 -1.15 12.34 5.25
N PHE A 341 -0.14 12.89 4.59
CA PHE A 341 1.05 12.17 4.16
C PHE A 341 2.26 12.67 4.95
N PHE A 342 3.00 11.73 5.52
CA PHE A 342 4.25 11.98 6.23
C PHE A 342 5.40 11.34 5.48
N THR A 343 6.37 12.13 5.02
CA THR A 343 7.58 11.60 4.39
C THR A 343 8.64 11.38 5.45
N LEU A 344 8.93 10.13 5.73
CA LEU A 344 9.91 9.70 6.73
C LEU A 344 11.10 9.04 6.03
N LYS A 345 12.30 9.33 6.54
CA LYS A 345 13.55 8.69 6.12
C LYS A 345 14.08 7.82 7.26
N ASN A 346 14.41 6.59 6.95
CA ASN A 346 15.18 5.74 7.84
C ASN A 346 16.67 6.11 7.72
N LEU A 347 17.25 6.62 8.78
CA LEU A 347 18.68 6.99 8.81
C LEU A 347 19.60 5.80 9.13
N ASN A 348 19.04 4.61 9.24
CA ASN A 348 19.75 3.37 9.50
C ASN A 348 19.68 2.44 8.28
N GLY A 349 20.70 1.59 8.09
CA GLY A 349 20.75 0.62 6.98
C GLY A 349 19.85 -0.61 7.16
N VAL A 350 19.23 -0.77 8.33
CA VAL A 350 18.36 -1.92 8.61
C VAL A 350 16.91 -1.54 8.37
N PRO A 351 16.17 -2.27 7.51
CA PRO A 351 14.74 -2.08 7.34
C PRO A 351 14.00 -2.26 8.66
N ARG A 352 12.97 -1.44 8.88
CA ARG A 352 12.18 -1.52 10.11
C ARG A 352 10.70 -1.54 9.80
N ASP A 353 10.02 -2.50 10.41
CA ASP A 353 8.58 -2.51 10.53
C ASP A 353 8.20 -1.74 11.79
N CYS A 354 7.44 -0.66 11.64
CA CYS A 354 7.09 0.22 12.75
C CYS A 354 5.61 0.50 12.79
N TYR A 355 5.07 0.66 13.99
CA TYR A 355 3.79 1.32 14.20
C TYR A 355 3.99 2.83 14.21
N LEU A 356 3.21 3.54 13.42
CA LEU A 356 3.23 5.00 13.41
C LEU A 356 2.07 5.54 14.25
N ARG A 357 2.39 6.49 15.12
CA ARG A 357 1.41 7.25 15.89
C ARG A 357 1.57 8.73 15.62
N VAL A 358 0.46 9.41 15.39
CA VAL A 358 0.37 10.86 15.18
C VAL A 358 -0.38 11.46 16.35
N ARG A 359 0.20 12.44 17.00
CA ARG A 359 -0.45 13.29 18.00
C ARG A 359 -0.48 14.73 17.50
N LEU A 360 -1.63 15.38 17.65
CA LEU A 360 -1.74 16.82 17.46
C LEU A 360 -1.78 17.49 18.82
N LEU A 361 -0.96 18.50 18.98
CA LEU A 361 -0.78 19.24 20.22
C LEU A 361 -1.27 20.69 20.03
N ASP A 362 -2.01 21.19 20.98
CA ASP A 362 -2.41 22.60 21.05
C ASP A 362 -1.26 23.52 21.49
N ASP A 363 -1.52 24.82 21.59
CA ASP A 363 -0.55 25.82 22.02
C ASP A 363 -0.02 25.58 23.45
N ARG A 364 -0.77 24.83 24.27
CA ARG A 364 -0.39 24.45 25.62
C ARG A 364 0.33 23.10 25.69
N LYS A 365 0.62 22.51 24.52
CA LYS A 365 1.21 21.17 24.39
C LYS A 365 0.33 20.06 24.92
N ALA A 366 -0.98 20.29 25.03
CA ALA A 366 -1.93 19.24 25.33
C ALA A 366 -2.28 18.43 24.07
N VAL A 367 -2.34 17.11 24.20
CA VAL A 367 -2.71 16.24 23.09
C VAL A 367 -4.22 16.36 22.85
N VAL A 368 -4.60 16.85 21.67
CA VAL A 368 -6.01 17.02 21.25
C VAL A 368 -6.46 15.95 20.25
N LEU A 369 -5.51 15.31 19.58
CA LEU A 369 -5.73 14.16 18.72
C LEU A 369 -4.60 13.14 18.94
N ASN A 370 -4.97 11.87 19.00
CA ASN A 370 -4.02 10.76 19.10
C ASN A 370 -4.52 9.64 18.18
N THR A 371 -3.87 9.52 17.04
CA THR A 371 -4.20 8.50 16.02
C THR A 371 -3.02 7.57 15.86
N ARG A 372 -3.26 6.27 15.93
CA ARG A 372 -2.27 5.24 15.61
C ARG A 372 -2.65 4.56 14.31
N VAL A 373 -1.65 4.25 13.50
CA VAL A 373 -1.79 3.30 12.40
C VAL A 373 -1.68 1.89 12.97
N ASP A 374 -2.74 1.11 12.84
CA ASP A 374 -2.79 -0.27 13.37
C ASP A 374 -2.02 -1.27 12.49
N GLU A 375 -1.39 -0.80 11.43
CA GLU A 375 -0.55 -1.58 10.53
C GLU A 375 0.92 -1.29 10.76
N LEU A 376 1.74 -2.33 10.66
CA LEU A 376 3.18 -2.16 10.58
C LEU A 376 3.53 -1.48 9.26
N THR A 377 4.13 -0.32 9.36
CA THR A 377 4.70 0.39 8.22
C THR A 377 6.15 -0.01 8.07
N GLU A 378 6.49 -0.50 6.89
CA GLU A 378 7.86 -0.85 6.56
C GLU A 378 8.58 0.35 5.97
N ILE A 379 9.78 0.64 6.51
CA ILE A 379 10.67 1.66 5.99
C ILE A 379 12.04 1.01 5.76
N GLU A 380 12.41 0.88 4.49
CA GLU A 380 13.69 0.30 4.09
C GLU A 380 14.87 1.16 4.57
N GLY A 381 16.06 0.54 4.69
CA GLY A 381 17.26 1.22 5.15
C GLY A 381 17.69 2.36 4.23
N PHE A 382 18.03 3.49 4.79
CA PHE A 382 18.47 4.72 4.11
C PHE A 382 17.49 5.28 3.08
N THR A 383 16.26 4.80 3.06
CA THR A 383 15.24 5.24 2.10
C THR A 383 14.21 6.17 2.72
N GLU A 384 13.52 6.88 1.86
CA GLU A 384 12.36 7.69 2.19
C GLU A 384 11.08 6.92 1.88
N ALA A 385 10.11 7.00 2.79
CA ALA A 385 8.78 6.45 2.60
C ALA A 385 7.73 7.52 2.85
N GLU A 386 6.79 7.69 1.94
CA GLU A 386 5.62 8.52 2.14
C GLU A 386 4.49 7.67 2.74
N ILE A 387 4.08 8.00 3.97
CA ILE A 387 3.13 7.21 4.76
C ILE A 387 1.81 7.97 4.84
N PRO A 388 0.76 7.47 4.19
CA PRO A 388 -0.57 8.07 4.26
C PRO A 388 -1.28 7.68 5.57
N ILE A 389 -1.90 8.65 6.23
CA ILE A 389 -2.72 8.45 7.43
C ILE A 389 -3.99 9.30 7.33
N VAL A 390 -5.12 8.72 7.68
CA VAL A 390 -6.36 9.46 7.86
C VAL A 390 -6.43 9.99 9.28
N LEU A 391 -6.45 11.30 9.42
CA LEU A 391 -6.73 11.98 10.67
C LEU A 391 -8.22 12.28 10.78
N SER A 392 -8.89 11.71 11.78
CA SER A 392 -10.29 12.01 12.13
C SER A 392 -10.29 13.15 13.14
N LEU A 393 -10.57 14.36 12.69
CA LEU A 393 -10.50 15.55 13.51
C LEU A 393 -11.76 15.67 14.37
N PRO A 394 -11.65 15.80 15.71
CA PRO A 394 -12.83 15.95 16.58
C PRO A 394 -13.63 17.20 16.24
N SER A 395 -14.95 17.14 16.35
CA SER A 395 -15.83 18.32 16.21
C SER A 395 -15.62 19.33 17.34
N SER A 396 -15.09 18.89 18.47
CA SER A 396 -14.72 19.76 19.61
C SER A 396 -13.38 20.48 19.44
N MET A 397 -12.63 20.15 18.40
CA MET A 397 -11.32 20.75 18.12
C MET A 397 -11.53 22.21 17.69
N THR A 398 -10.76 23.14 18.22
CA THR A 398 -10.86 24.54 17.82
C THR A 398 -10.09 24.78 16.51
N PRO A 399 -10.59 25.61 15.59
CA PRO A 399 -9.80 26.00 14.43
C PRO A 399 -8.48 26.66 14.84
N GLY A 400 -7.40 26.29 14.17
CA GLY A 400 -6.07 26.81 14.49
C GLY A 400 -4.95 25.89 14.05
N ARG A 401 -3.74 26.29 14.42
CA ARG A 401 -2.50 25.55 14.08
C ARG A 401 -2.13 24.59 15.20
N TYR A 402 -1.93 23.32 14.84
CA TYR A 402 -1.57 22.26 15.76
C TYR A 402 -0.20 21.69 15.44
N GLU A 403 0.63 21.53 16.47
CA GLU A 403 1.92 20.89 16.32
C GLU A 403 1.74 19.38 16.15
N VAL A 404 2.47 18.82 15.20
CA VAL A 404 2.49 17.39 14.93
C VAL A 404 3.63 16.73 15.68
N GLN A 405 3.30 15.79 16.53
CA GLN A 405 4.26 14.89 17.16
C GLN A 405 4.10 13.49 16.57
N LEU A 406 5.18 12.97 15.98
CA LEU A 406 5.24 11.60 15.46
C LEU A 406 6.00 10.72 16.43
N SER A 407 5.53 9.49 16.62
CA SER A 407 6.31 8.43 17.21
C SER A 407 6.21 7.17 16.36
N LEU A 408 7.34 6.50 16.19
CA LEU A 408 7.45 5.20 15.58
C LEU A 408 7.84 4.21 16.67
N SER A 409 7.24 3.03 16.67
CA SER A 409 7.52 2.01 17.69
C SER A 409 7.59 0.61 17.07
N ALA A 410 8.37 -0.26 17.70
CA ALA A 410 8.47 -1.66 17.30
C ALA A 410 7.21 -2.45 17.63
N ASP A 411 6.44 -2.00 18.61
CA ASP A 411 5.25 -2.68 19.12
C ASP A 411 4.08 -1.70 19.27
N ALA A 412 2.89 -2.25 19.32
CA ALA A 412 1.64 -1.49 19.42
C ALA A 412 1.48 -0.74 20.76
N GLU A 413 2.14 -1.20 21.81
CA GLU A 413 2.11 -0.63 23.16
C GLU A 413 3.11 0.51 23.35
N GLU A 414 3.96 0.79 22.33
CA GLU A 414 5.04 1.79 22.39
C GLU A 414 6.07 1.51 23.51
N THR A 415 6.37 0.23 23.77
CA THR A 415 7.41 -0.14 24.74
C THR A 415 8.81 0.19 24.21
N VAL A 416 8.99 0.12 22.89
CA VAL A 416 10.22 0.51 22.20
C VAL A 416 9.86 1.59 21.17
N VAL A 417 10.17 2.84 21.51
CA VAL A 417 9.92 4.00 20.65
C VAL A 417 11.21 4.43 19.96
N TYR A 418 11.14 4.65 18.65
CA TYR A 418 12.24 5.13 17.86
C TYR A 418 12.21 6.66 17.75
N PRO A 419 13.35 7.36 17.92
CA PRO A 419 13.42 8.80 17.76
C PRO A 419 13.05 9.24 16.33
N VAL A 420 12.24 10.28 16.21
CA VAL A 420 11.96 10.96 14.95
C VAL A 420 12.50 12.37 15.01
N ASN A 421 13.54 12.65 14.24
CA ASN A 421 14.13 13.97 14.12
C ASN A 421 13.35 14.81 13.09
N LEU A 422 13.31 16.10 13.29
CA LEU A 422 12.81 17.05 12.29
C LEU A 422 13.96 17.45 11.35
N ILE A 423 13.63 17.83 10.10
CA ILE A 423 14.61 18.21 9.07
C ILE A 423 15.50 19.35 9.55
N HIS A 424 14.90 20.31 10.25
CA HIS A 424 15.59 21.42 10.86
C HIS A 424 15.31 21.38 12.35
N ASP A 425 16.35 21.31 13.17
CA ASP A 425 16.29 21.19 14.64
C ASP A 425 15.40 22.24 15.35
N LYS A 426 14.75 23.12 14.60
CA LYS A 426 13.96 24.24 15.14
C LYS A 426 12.52 24.32 14.61
N ASP A 427 12.16 23.61 13.55
CA ASP A 427 10.85 23.78 12.95
C ASP A 427 9.98 22.56 13.22
N ALA A 428 9.12 22.65 14.22
CA ALA A 428 8.08 21.67 14.46
C ALA A 428 7.17 21.54 13.21
N ALA A 429 6.69 20.34 12.96
CA ALA A 429 5.69 20.10 11.93
C ALA A 429 4.31 20.56 12.43
N TYR A 430 3.48 21.04 11.52
CA TYR A 430 2.18 21.61 11.89
C TYR A 430 1.09 21.20 10.89
N ILE A 431 -0.13 21.14 11.42
CA ILE A 431 -1.36 21.05 10.63
C ILE A 431 -2.27 22.22 11.03
N GLU A 432 -2.80 22.92 10.05
CA GLU A 432 -3.80 23.97 10.26
C GLU A 432 -5.18 23.36 10.13
N VAL A 433 -5.98 23.43 11.20
CA VAL A 433 -7.36 22.96 11.23
C VAL A 433 -8.29 24.15 11.02
N LEU A 434 -9.11 24.04 10.00
CA LEU A 434 -10.08 25.07 9.63
C LEU A 434 -11.42 24.84 10.38
N LYS A 435 -12.20 25.88 10.51
CA LYS A 435 -13.57 25.75 10.96
C LYS A 435 -14.34 24.89 9.99
N ALA A 436 -15.10 23.93 10.51
CA ALA A 436 -16.01 23.15 9.68
C ALA A 436 -16.86 24.08 8.82
N GLN A 437 -16.86 23.85 7.52
CA GLN A 437 -17.83 24.51 6.67
C GLN A 437 -19.22 23.96 7.03
N GLU A 438 -20.16 24.85 7.20
CA GLU A 438 -21.53 24.44 7.37
C GLU A 438 -21.99 23.73 6.11
N LYS A 439 -22.18 22.40 6.21
CA LYS A 439 -22.73 21.66 5.06
C LYS A 439 -24.11 22.21 4.76
N PRO A 440 -24.41 22.57 3.51
CA PRO A 440 -25.74 23.03 3.18
C PRO A 440 -26.75 21.92 3.49
N LEU A 441 -27.83 22.28 4.16
CA LEU A 441 -28.95 21.37 4.34
C LEU A 441 -29.74 21.37 3.03
N MET A 442 -29.87 20.22 2.41
CA MET A 442 -30.70 20.06 1.24
C MET A 442 -32.16 19.91 1.69
N ASP A 443 -32.92 21.03 1.61
CA ASP A 443 -34.31 21.09 2.05
C ASP A 443 -35.27 20.52 1.02
N GLN A 444 -34.97 20.74 -0.25
CA GLN A 444 -35.84 20.36 -1.33
C GLN A 444 -35.05 20.08 -2.60
N VAL A 445 -35.34 18.94 -3.22
CA VAL A 445 -34.85 18.60 -4.56
C VAL A 445 -36.06 18.62 -5.50
N GLU A 446 -35.99 19.44 -6.52
CA GLU A 446 -37.01 19.48 -7.57
C GLU A 446 -36.39 19.04 -8.88
N VAL A 447 -36.99 18.01 -9.47
CA VAL A 447 -36.56 17.49 -10.78
C VAL A 447 -37.57 17.87 -11.83
N PHE A 448 -37.08 18.46 -12.92
CA PHE A 448 -37.88 18.93 -14.04
C PHE A 448 -37.44 18.26 -15.33
N PHE A 449 -38.39 18.06 -16.25
CA PHE A 449 -38.02 17.69 -17.61
C PHE A 449 -37.29 18.84 -18.31
N ALA A 450 -36.33 18.51 -19.17
CA ALA A 450 -35.53 19.52 -19.89
C ALA A 450 -36.27 20.14 -21.05
N ASP A 451 -37.49 19.71 -21.36
CA ASP A 451 -38.38 20.28 -22.36
C ASP A 451 -39.02 21.57 -21.85
N ASP A 452 -39.69 22.29 -22.75
CA ASP A 452 -40.34 23.57 -22.45
C ASP A 452 -41.56 23.42 -21.52
N SER A 453 -41.94 22.19 -21.15
CA SER A 453 -43.08 21.94 -20.25
C SER A 453 -42.84 22.37 -18.83
N HIS A 454 -41.57 22.30 -18.37
CA HIS A 454 -41.15 22.54 -16.99
C HIS A 454 -41.98 21.76 -15.97
N GLU A 455 -42.41 20.57 -16.39
CA GLU A 455 -43.22 19.70 -15.53
C GLU A 455 -42.38 19.13 -14.40
N LYS A 456 -42.82 19.35 -13.16
CA LYS A 456 -42.16 18.87 -11.95
C LYS A 456 -42.43 17.40 -11.76
N ILE A 457 -41.37 16.64 -11.47
CA ILE A 457 -41.47 15.22 -11.11
C ILE A 457 -41.70 15.13 -9.61
N GLU A 458 -42.93 14.83 -9.19
CA GLU A 458 -43.31 14.91 -7.76
C GLU A 458 -42.93 13.71 -6.91
N SER A 459 -42.68 12.55 -7.45
CA SER A 459 -42.10 11.39 -6.73
C SER A 459 -42.00 10.14 -7.60
N GLY A 460 -41.16 9.20 -7.20
CA GLY A 460 -41.15 7.83 -7.70
C GLY A 460 -40.26 7.61 -8.93
N SER A 461 -40.60 6.70 -9.76
CA SER A 461 -39.83 6.32 -10.93
C SER A 461 -40.17 7.18 -12.13
N VAL A 462 -39.15 7.57 -12.87
CA VAL A 462 -39.25 8.27 -14.15
C VAL A 462 -38.96 7.27 -15.27
N ASP A 463 -39.81 7.25 -16.30
CA ASP A 463 -39.57 6.42 -17.49
C ASP A 463 -38.45 7.07 -18.34
N VAL A 464 -37.22 6.62 -18.13
CA VAL A 464 -36.04 7.12 -18.83
C VAL A 464 -36.04 6.87 -20.33
N SER A 465 -36.91 6.00 -20.84
CA SER A 465 -37.04 5.78 -22.28
C SER A 465 -37.61 6.99 -23.05
N LYS A 466 -38.20 7.93 -22.33
CA LYS A 466 -38.81 9.16 -22.87
C LYS A 466 -38.03 10.44 -22.57
N ILE A 467 -36.93 10.34 -21.84
CA ILE A 467 -36.20 11.50 -21.33
C ILE A 467 -34.77 11.45 -21.81
N SER A 468 -34.35 12.45 -22.54
CA SER A 468 -32.97 12.59 -23.02
C SER A 468 -32.11 13.48 -22.14
N LEU A 469 -32.68 14.33 -21.30
CA LEU A 469 -31.96 15.26 -20.43
C LEU A 469 -32.83 15.71 -19.26
N PHE A 470 -32.23 15.81 -18.06
CA PHE A 470 -32.88 16.36 -16.87
C PHE A 470 -32.31 17.73 -16.53
N LYS A 471 -33.16 18.63 -16.07
CA LYS A 471 -32.73 19.80 -15.29
C LYS A 471 -33.11 19.55 -13.83
N MET A 472 -32.18 19.74 -12.95
CA MET A 472 -32.39 19.58 -11.52
C MET A 472 -32.19 20.92 -10.83
N ALA A 473 -33.16 21.34 -10.03
CA ALA A 473 -33.01 22.49 -9.13
C ALA A 473 -32.90 21.98 -7.70
N VAL A 474 -31.86 22.41 -7.00
CA VAL A 474 -31.60 22.05 -5.63
C VAL A 474 -31.67 23.29 -4.76
N LEU A 475 -32.61 23.30 -3.81
CA LEU A 475 -32.68 24.35 -2.81
C LEU A 475 -31.81 23.95 -1.62
N LEU A 476 -30.77 24.74 -1.38
CA LEU A 476 -29.84 24.56 -0.27
C LEU A 476 -30.13 25.55 0.82
N ARG A 477 -30.24 25.10 2.05
CA ARG A 477 -30.39 25.96 3.22
C ARG A 477 -29.29 25.62 4.22
N THR A 478 -28.59 26.64 4.72
CA THR A 478 -27.65 26.50 5.84
C THR A 478 -28.41 26.56 7.17
N SER A 479 -27.91 25.88 8.17
CA SER A 479 -28.56 25.75 9.51
C SER A 479 -28.84 27.09 10.19
N GLU A 480 -28.17 28.17 9.80
CA GLU A 480 -28.30 29.51 10.38
C GLU A 480 -28.66 30.61 9.34
N GLY A 481 -29.10 30.22 8.15
CA GLY A 481 -29.44 31.17 7.10
C GLY A 481 -28.25 31.93 6.49
N ARG A 482 -27.02 31.37 6.67
CA ARG A 482 -25.80 31.92 6.11
C ARG A 482 -25.65 31.52 4.63
N ASN A 483 -25.00 32.36 3.85
CA ASN A 483 -24.65 32.00 2.48
C ASN A 483 -23.59 30.89 2.49
N TYR A 484 -23.76 29.89 1.63
CA TYR A 484 -22.79 28.86 1.36
C TYR A 484 -21.97 29.20 0.12
N GLU A 485 -20.66 29.20 0.26
CA GLU A 485 -19.74 29.30 -0.86
C GLU A 485 -18.98 27.96 -0.98
N GLY A 486 -19.23 27.20 -2.04
CA GLY A 486 -18.61 25.90 -2.26
C GLY A 486 -19.18 25.19 -3.47
N ASN A 487 -18.63 24.03 -3.79
CA ASN A 487 -19.11 23.16 -4.86
C ASN A 487 -20.15 22.18 -4.33
N VAL A 488 -21.22 22.01 -5.08
CA VAL A 488 -22.23 20.99 -4.85
C VAL A 488 -22.14 19.98 -5.99
N SER A 489 -21.86 18.74 -5.65
CA SER A 489 -21.86 17.64 -6.63
C SER A 489 -23.15 16.85 -6.48
N MET A 490 -23.79 16.56 -7.61
CA MET A 490 -24.97 15.72 -7.69
C MET A 490 -24.64 14.45 -8.44
N PHE A 491 -25.14 13.34 -7.94
CA PHE A 491 -24.99 12.05 -8.60
C PHE A 491 -26.37 11.51 -8.92
N CYS A 492 -26.57 11.03 -10.14
CA CYS A 492 -27.73 10.20 -10.49
C CYS A 492 -27.34 8.74 -10.36
N GLU A 493 -28.13 7.95 -9.66
CA GLU A 493 -27.95 6.52 -9.54
C GLU A 493 -29.04 5.82 -10.38
N ASP A 494 -28.61 4.99 -11.34
CA ASP A 494 -29.50 4.10 -12.03
C ASP A 494 -29.97 3.01 -11.05
N MET A 495 -31.25 3.01 -10.72
CA MET A 495 -31.83 2.05 -9.75
C MET A 495 -31.84 0.61 -10.25
N MET A 496 -31.56 0.37 -11.53
CA MET A 496 -31.45 -0.98 -12.10
C MET A 496 -30.01 -1.48 -12.16
N THR A 497 -29.07 -0.58 -12.43
CA THR A 497 -27.64 -0.92 -12.56
C THR A 497 -26.82 -0.45 -11.35
N HIS A 498 -27.38 0.42 -10.50
CA HIS A 498 -26.68 1.13 -9.43
C HIS A 498 -25.48 1.96 -9.92
N GLU A 499 -25.45 2.29 -11.21
CA GLU A 499 -24.45 3.20 -11.75
C GLU A 499 -24.76 4.64 -11.33
N LYS A 500 -23.75 5.32 -10.83
CA LYS A 500 -23.79 6.75 -10.51
C LYS A 500 -23.12 7.53 -11.64
N THR A 501 -23.83 8.45 -12.22
CA THR A 501 -23.30 9.40 -13.20
C THR A 501 -23.29 10.82 -12.66
#